data_1028faf7275068b88d5071c68ffe161b
#
_entry.id   1028faf7275068b88d5071c68ffe161b
#
_cell.length_a   1.000
_cell.length_b   1.000
_cell.length_c   1.000
_cell.angle_alpha   90.00
_cell.angle_beta   90.00
_cell.angle_gamma   90.00
#
_symmetry.space_group_name_H-M   'P 1'
#
loop_
_entity.id
_entity.type
_entity.pdbx_description
1 polymer ?
#
loop_
_entity_poly.entity_id
_entity_poly.type
_entity_poly.pdbx_seq_one_letter_code
_entity_poly.pdbx_strand_id
1 'polypeptide(L)'
;MSVVVYAPASIGNVSVGFDVLGAAVSPIDGTLLGDRVKVETGAEAFTLKTAGRFVDKLPANPQENIVYDCWQVFARELEKKSVALKPLTMTLEKNMPIGSGLGSSACSIVAALDALNQFHASLLDETELLALMGEMEGKISGSIHYDNVAPCYLGGVQLMLEELGIISQSVPSFDDWYWVMAYPGIKVSTAEARAILPAQYRRQDIVAHGRYLAGFIHACHTQQPELAAKMIKDVIAEPYREKLLPGFAKARSYAASAGALATGISGSGPTLFSVCKEQAVAERVARWLEQNYVQNEEGFVHICRLDKQGSKVTGSEL
;
A
#
# COMPACT_ATOMS: atom_id res chain seq x y z
N MET A 1 -17.49 -17.00 -17.25
CA MET A 1 -17.57 -15.94 -16.24
C MET A 1 -16.18 -15.33 -16.12
N SER A 2 -16.09 -14.01 -16.03
CA SER A 2 -14.81 -13.32 -15.87
C SER A 2 -15.01 -12.11 -14.95
N VAL A 3 -14.02 -11.83 -14.09
CA VAL A 3 -13.99 -10.69 -13.16
C VAL A 3 -12.60 -10.09 -13.19
N VAL A 4 -12.50 -8.77 -13.26
CA VAL A 4 -11.25 -8.04 -13.10
C VAL A 4 -11.35 -7.14 -11.87
N VAL A 5 -10.40 -7.29 -10.95
CA VAL A 5 -10.27 -6.43 -9.77
C VAL A 5 -8.99 -5.61 -9.88
N TYR A 6 -9.11 -4.33 -9.59
CA TYR A 6 -8.00 -3.39 -9.38
C TYR A 6 -7.81 -3.16 -7.89
N ALA A 7 -6.57 -3.10 -7.44
CA ALA A 7 -6.18 -2.75 -6.08
C ALA A 7 -5.16 -1.60 -6.09
N PRO A 8 -5.45 -0.47 -5.41
CA PRO A 8 -4.62 0.73 -5.46
C PRO A 8 -3.35 0.62 -4.63
N ALA A 9 -2.36 1.49 -4.91
CA ALA A 9 -1.19 1.67 -4.08
C ALA A 9 -1.55 2.14 -2.66
N SER A 10 -0.67 1.86 -1.72
CA SER A 10 -0.83 2.29 -0.33
C SER A 10 0.44 2.95 0.23
N ILE A 11 0.24 3.82 1.20
CA ILE A 11 1.27 4.43 2.05
C ILE A 11 1.22 3.70 3.39
N GLY A 12 2.08 2.72 3.62
CA GLY A 12 2.22 2.11 4.93
C GLY A 12 2.79 3.11 5.94
N ASN A 13 2.40 2.98 7.20
CA ASN A 13 2.79 3.81 8.34
C ASN A 13 2.26 5.26 8.32
N VAL A 14 2.06 5.89 7.17
CA VAL A 14 1.75 7.33 7.04
C VAL A 14 2.71 8.19 7.90
N SER A 15 3.98 7.82 7.97
CA SER A 15 5.02 8.30 8.90
C SER A 15 4.69 8.13 10.38
N VAL A 16 3.57 8.70 10.83
CA VAL A 16 3.21 8.83 12.26
C VAL A 16 2.75 7.54 12.92
N GLY A 17 2.29 6.55 12.15
CA GLY A 17 1.71 5.31 12.67
C GLY A 17 2.48 4.08 12.22
N PHE A 18 3.72 3.92 12.67
CA PHE A 18 4.56 2.77 12.34
C PHE A 18 3.84 1.45 12.68
N ASP A 19 3.62 0.58 11.67
CA ASP A 19 2.89 -0.69 11.69
C ASP A 19 1.39 -0.59 12.11
N VAL A 20 0.85 0.62 12.36
CA VAL A 20 -0.53 0.80 12.83
C VAL A 20 -1.40 1.73 11.96
N LEU A 21 -0.82 2.41 10.98
CA LEU A 21 -1.58 3.24 10.02
C LEU A 21 -1.22 2.90 8.58
N GLY A 22 -2.20 2.99 7.71
CA GLY A 22 -2.01 2.94 6.28
C GLY A 22 -3.03 3.77 5.52
N ALA A 23 -2.70 4.18 4.31
CA ALA A 23 -3.59 4.98 3.48
C ALA A 23 -3.53 4.53 2.02
N ALA A 24 -4.68 4.39 1.36
CA ALA A 24 -4.74 4.14 -0.08
C ALA A 24 -4.65 5.44 -0.88
N VAL A 25 -3.99 5.40 -2.04
CA VAL A 25 -3.80 6.58 -2.89
C VAL A 25 -4.08 6.29 -4.36
N SER A 26 -4.65 7.27 -5.05
CA SER A 26 -4.88 7.24 -6.51
C SER A 26 -4.42 8.53 -7.16
N PRO A 27 -3.71 8.47 -8.32
CA PRO A 27 -3.34 9.63 -9.11
C PRO A 27 -4.55 10.45 -9.57
N ILE A 28 -4.42 11.78 -9.55
CA ILE A 28 -5.49 12.71 -9.95
C ILE A 28 -5.70 12.78 -11.48
N ASP A 29 -4.74 12.31 -12.25
CA ASP A 29 -4.77 12.28 -13.71
C ASP A 29 -5.48 11.04 -14.29
N GLY A 30 -5.96 10.15 -13.42
CA GLY A 30 -6.63 8.91 -13.80
C GLY A 30 -5.68 7.74 -14.13
N THR A 31 -4.38 7.93 -14.05
CA THR A 31 -3.41 6.83 -14.14
C THR A 31 -3.68 5.79 -13.04
N LEU A 32 -3.68 4.52 -13.41
CA LEU A 32 -3.83 3.44 -12.43
C LEU A 32 -2.48 3.18 -11.73
N LEU A 33 -2.38 3.54 -10.47
CA LEU A 33 -1.25 3.24 -9.60
C LEU A 33 -1.61 2.07 -8.69
N GLY A 34 -1.46 0.85 -9.19
CA GLY A 34 -1.88 -0.38 -8.54
C GLY A 34 -1.75 -1.58 -9.46
N ASP A 35 -2.12 -2.76 -8.99
CA ASP A 35 -2.16 -3.99 -9.79
C ASP A 35 -3.59 -4.37 -10.16
N ARG A 36 -3.74 -5.17 -11.22
CA ARG A 36 -5.03 -5.78 -11.59
C ARG A 36 -4.89 -7.29 -11.61
N VAL A 37 -5.95 -7.98 -11.21
CA VAL A 37 -6.07 -9.44 -11.38
C VAL A 37 -7.37 -9.76 -12.06
N LYS A 38 -7.28 -10.51 -13.16
CA LYS A 38 -8.41 -11.12 -13.84
C LYS A 38 -8.54 -12.57 -13.39
N VAL A 39 -9.75 -12.98 -13.03
CA VAL A 39 -10.13 -14.39 -12.81
C VAL A 39 -11.18 -14.76 -13.84
N GLU A 40 -10.95 -15.84 -14.57
CA GLU A 40 -11.90 -16.35 -15.57
C GLU A 40 -11.98 -17.88 -15.51
N THR A 41 -13.08 -18.46 -16.03
CA THR A 41 -13.23 -19.91 -16.13
C THR A 41 -12.10 -20.48 -16.99
N GLY A 42 -11.39 -21.47 -16.46
CA GLY A 42 -10.29 -22.16 -17.11
C GLY A 42 -10.64 -23.56 -17.57
N ALA A 43 -9.74 -24.16 -18.35
CA ALA A 43 -9.82 -25.58 -18.74
C ALA A 43 -9.15 -26.49 -17.72
N GLU A 44 -8.07 -26.01 -17.09
CA GLU A 44 -7.32 -26.73 -16.06
C GLU A 44 -7.74 -26.28 -14.67
N ALA A 45 -7.41 -27.06 -13.64
CA ALA A 45 -7.75 -26.73 -12.25
C ALA A 45 -7.27 -25.33 -11.86
N PHE A 46 -6.05 -24.97 -12.29
CA PHE A 46 -5.48 -23.64 -12.13
C PHE A 46 -4.45 -23.32 -13.20
N THR A 47 -4.52 -22.10 -13.74
CA THR A 47 -3.49 -21.53 -14.62
C THR A 47 -3.18 -20.10 -14.19
N LEU A 48 -1.90 -19.75 -14.03
CA LEU A 48 -1.46 -18.38 -13.78
C LEU A 48 -0.78 -17.80 -15.01
N LYS A 49 -1.26 -16.65 -15.45
CA LYS A 49 -0.63 -15.78 -16.47
C LYS A 49 -0.17 -14.48 -15.82
N THR A 50 0.87 -13.88 -16.38
CA THR A 50 1.41 -12.60 -15.89
C THR A 50 1.58 -11.62 -17.05
N ALA A 51 1.36 -10.34 -16.78
CA ALA A 51 1.51 -9.21 -17.70
C ALA A 51 1.88 -7.95 -16.91
N GLY A 52 1.97 -6.81 -17.58
CA GLY A 52 2.17 -5.50 -16.96
C GLY A 52 3.62 -5.00 -17.00
N ARG A 53 3.81 -3.75 -16.55
CA ARG A 53 5.08 -3.00 -16.64
C ARG A 53 6.25 -3.71 -15.94
N PHE A 54 5.99 -4.40 -14.82
CA PHE A 54 7.01 -5.04 -13.99
C PHE A 54 6.94 -6.56 -14.03
N VAL A 55 6.38 -7.13 -15.10
CA VAL A 55 6.25 -8.59 -15.27
C VAL A 55 7.59 -9.31 -15.20
N ASP A 56 8.64 -8.72 -15.76
CA ASP A 56 10.00 -9.30 -15.77
C ASP A 56 10.67 -9.37 -14.39
N LYS A 57 10.10 -8.72 -13.39
CA LYS A 57 10.56 -8.76 -12.00
C LYS A 57 9.89 -9.86 -11.18
N LEU A 58 8.90 -10.56 -11.75
CA LEU A 58 8.20 -11.67 -11.10
C LEU A 58 9.02 -12.96 -11.18
N PRO A 59 8.82 -13.91 -10.25
CA PRO A 59 9.41 -15.24 -10.35
C PRO A 59 9.04 -15.93 -11.68
N ALA A 60 10.02 -16.58 -12.31
CA ALA A 60 9.80 -17.34 -13.54
C ALA A 60 8.90 -18.59 -13.30
N ASN A 61 8.98 -19.18 -12.11
CA ASN A 61 8.12 -20.30 -11.71
C ASN A 61 6.79 -19.75 -11.18
N PRO A 62 5.64 -20.03 -11.83
CA PRO A 62 4.34 -19.58 -11.36
C PRO A 62 4.00 -19.97 -9.91
N GLN A 63 4.52 -21.08 -9.42
CA GLN A 63 4.30 -21.55 -8.05
C GLN A 63 5.03 -20.74 -6.98
N GLU A 64 6.00 -19.91 -7.38
CA GLU A 64 6.70 -18.97 -6.50
C GLU A 64 6.05 -17.58 -6.49
N ASN A 65 5.00 -17.39 -7.29
CA ASN A 65 4.26 -16.13 -7.34
C ASN A 65 3.22 -16.09 -6.22
N ILE A 66 3.15 -14.98 -5.49
CA ILE A 66 2.22 -14.80 -4.38
C ILE A 66 0.75 -15.00 -4.79
N VAL A 67 0.39 -14.75 -6.04
CA VAL A 67 -0.98 -14.99 -6.56
C VAL A 67 -1.32 -16.48 -6.58
N TYR A 68 -0.33 -17.35 -6.78
CA TYR A 68 -0.51 -18.80 -6.64
C TYR A 68 -0.82 -19.18 -5.19
N ASP A 69 -0.09 -18.60 -4.23
CA ASP A 69 -0.37 -18.79 -2.81
C ASP A 69 -1.77 -18.26 -2.42
N CYS A 70 -2.18 -17.11 -2.97
CA CYS A 70 -3.54 -16.57 -2.78
C CYS A 70 -4.62 -17.56 -3.26
N TRP A 71 -4.42 -18.18 -4.42
CA TRP A 71 -5.33 -19.22 -4.91
C TRP A 71 -5.37 -20.42 -3.97
N GLN A 72 -4.22 -20.90 -3.49
CA GLN A 72 -4.17 -22.04 -2.57
C GLN A 72 -4.88 -21.78 -1.25
N VAL A 73 -4.66 -20.61 -0.64
CA VAL A 73 -5.30 -20.28 0.63
C VAL A 73 -6.80 -20.09 0.44
N PHE A 74 -7.23 -19.47 -0.65
CA PHE A 74 -8.64 -19.33 -0.98
C PHE A 74 -9.31 -20.70 -1.24
N ALA A 75 -8.63 -21.60 -1.93
CA ALA A 75 -9.12 -22.99 -2.15
C ALA A 75 -9.37 -23.72 -0.81
N ARG A 76 -8.49 -23.55 0.18
CA ARG A 76 -8.69 -24.11 1.53
C ARG A 76 -9.95 -23.55 2.21
N GLU A 77 -10.24 -22.25 2.03
CA GLU A 77 -11.47 -21.65 2.59
C GLU A 77 -12.73 -22.17 1.89
N LEU A 78 -12.69 -22.37 0.57
CA LEU A 78 -13.78 -23.03 -0.17
C LEU A 78 -14.04 -24.43 0.37
N GLU A 79 -12.99 -25.23 0.60
CA GLU A 79 -13.09 -26.59 1.15
C GLU A 79 -13.74 -26.57 2.55
N LYS A 80 -13.32 -25.68 3.45
CA LYS A 80 -13.93 -25.51 4.78
C LYS A 80 -15.43 -25.20 4.70
N LYS A 81 -15.84 -24.42 3.71
CA LYS A 81 -17.24 -24.06 3.47
C LYS A 81 -17.98 -25.08 2.58
N SER A 82 -17.35 -26.22 2.24
CA SER A 82 -17.91 -27.29 1.39
C SER A 82 -18.32 -26.79 -0.01
N VAL A 83 -17.59 -25.82 -0.55
CA VAL A 83 -17.81 -25.26 -1.90
C VAL A 83 -16.77 -25.85 -2.86
N ALA A 84 -17.22 -26.35 -4.00
CA ALA A 84 -16.33 -26.92 -5.01
C ALA A 84 -15.47 -25.83 -5.68
N LEU A 85 -14.16 -26.06 -5.73
CA LEU A 85 -13.26 -25.24 -6.49
C LEU A 85 -13.54 -25.40 -7.99
N LYS A 86 -13.76 -24.27 -8.68
CA LYS A 86 -13.98 -24.25 -10.14
C LYS A 86 -12.64 -24.17 -10.86
N PRO A 87 -12.45 -24.86 -11.99
CA PRO A 87 -11.31 -24.64 -12.86
C PRO A 87 -11.23 -23.17 -13.30
N LEU A 88 -10.07 -22.53 -13.13
CA LEU A 88 -9.92 -21.12 -13.42
C LEU A 88 -8.53 -20.75 -13.95
N THR A 89 -8.49 -19.65 -14.68
CA THR A 89 -7.25 -18.96 -15.06
C THR A 89 -7.21 -17.61 -14.35
N MET A 90 -6.10 -17.34 -13.67
CA MET A 90 -5.79 -16.01 -13.13
C MET A 90 -4.77 -15.31 -14.04
N THR A 91 -4.95 -14.02 -14.27
CA THR A 91 -3.95 -13.18 -14.94
C THR A 91 -3.60 -12.01 -14.00
N LEU A 92 -2.35 -11.97 -13.53
CA LEU A 92 -1.81 -10.83 -12.79
C LEU A 92 -1.23 -9.81 -13.77
N GLU A 93 -1.75 -8.60 -13.77
CA GLU A 93 -1.13 -7.45 -14.42
C GLU A 93 -0.31 -6.66 -13.38
N LYS A 94 1.00 -6.90 -13.37
CA LYS A 94 1.95 -6.32 -12.40
C LYS A 94 2.40 -4.95 -12.86
N ASN A 95 1.77 -3.90 -12.32
CA ASN A 95 2.09 -2.51 -12.64
C ASN A 95 2.79 -1.76 -11.50
N MET A 96 2.88 -2.39 -10.32
CA MET A 96 3.57 -1.83 -9.16
C MET A 96 5.00 -2.35 -9.04
N PRO A 97 5.99 -1.45 -8.87
CA PRO A 97 7.38 -1.85 -8.71
C PRO A 97 7.60 -2.57 -7.37
N ILE A 98 8.34 -3.69 -7.42
CA ILE A 98 8.62 -4.53 -6.24
C ILE A 98 9.65 -3.86 -5.33
N GLY A 99 9.37 -3.80 -4.02
CA GLY A 99 10.24 -3.16 -3.03
C GLY A 99 10.29 -1.64 -3.17
N SER A 100 9.18 -1.05 -3.60
CA SER A 100 9.03 0.40 -3.80
C SER A 100 8.58 1.18 -2.57
N GLY A 101 8.03 0.51 -1.56
CA GLY A 101 7.37 1.17 -0.43
C GLY A 101 5.94 1.66 -0.72
N LEU A 102 5.33 1.19 -1.81
CA LEU A 102 3.97 1.54 -2.24
C LEU A 102 2.95 0.39 -2.04
N GLY A 103 3.26 -0.57 -1.18
CA GLY A 103 2.38 -1.72 -0.97
C GLY A 103 2.27 -2.64 -2.19
N SER A 104 3.37 -2.83 -2.95
CA SER A 104 3.35 -3.61 -4.20
C SER A 104 2.89 -5.06 -4.02
N SER A 105 3.28 -5.75 -2.94
CA SER A 105 2.79 -7.08 -2.59
C SER A 105 1.30 -7.03 -2.21
N ALA A 106 0.93 -6.07 -1.38
CA ALA A 106 -0.45 -5.85 -0.96
C ALA A 106 -1.39 -5.65 -2.18
N CYS A 107 -0.98 -4.84 -3.19
CA CYS A 107 -1.78 -4.67 -4.42
C CYS A 107 -2.05 -6.01 -5.11
N SER A 108 -1.02 -6.86 -5.29
CA SER A 108 -1.19 -8.17 -5.95
C SER A 108 -2.04 -9.12 -5.10
N ILE A 109 -1.83 -9.17 -3.78
CA ILE A 109 -2.58 -10.01 -2.83
C ILE A 109 -4.05 -9.60 -2.80
N VAL A 110 -4.31 -8.31 -2.60
CA VAL A 110 -5.68 -7.77 -2.50
C VAL A 110 -6.44 -8.00 -3.80
N ALA A 111 -5.84 -7.63 -4.95
CA ALA A 111 -6.48 -7.85 -6.25
C ALA A 111 -6.77 -9.33 -6.51
N ALA A 112 -5.85 -10.24 -6.13
CA ALA A 112 -6.01 -11.68 -6.33
C ALA A 112 -7.12 -12.27 -5.45
N LEU A 113 -7.10 -12.00 -4.14
CA LEU A 113 -8.06 -12.56 -3.20
C LEU A 113 -9.47 -11.97 -3.40
N ASP A 114 -9.57 -10.66 -3.66
CA ASP A 114 -10.86 -10.04 -3.94
C ASP A 114 -11.43 -10.54 -5.29
N ALA A 115 -10.62 -10.67 -6.35
CA ALA A 115 -11.07 -11.25 -7.62
C ALA A 115 -11.55 -12.71 -7.47
N LEU A 116 -10.86 -13.52 -6.68
CA LEU A 116 -11.30 -14.88 -6.36
C LEU A 116 -12.62 -14.89 -5.59
N ASN A 117 -12.76 -13.99 -4.61
CA ASN A 117 -13.99 -13.88 -3.82
C ASN A 117 -15.19 -13.45 -4.69
N GLN A 118 -14.99 -12.43 -5.54
CA GLN A 118 -16.01 -11.95 -6.48
C GLN A 118 -16.39 -13.05 -7.50
N PHE A 119 -15.41 -13.81 -8.02
CA PHE A 119 -15.66 -14.93 -8.94
C PHE A 119 -16.48 -16.07 -8.28
N HIS A 120 -16.38 -16.24 -6.97
CA HIS A 120 -17.14 -17.20 -6.18
C HIS A 120 -18.35 -16.58 -5.46
N ALA A 121 -18.89 -15.49 -6.00
CA ALA A 121 -20.09 -14.80 -5.50
C ALA A 121 -19.96 -14.26 -4.07
N SER A 122 -18.80 -13.70 -3.73
CA SER A 122 -18.49 -13.06 -2.44
C SER A 122 -18.76 -13.99 -1.23
N LEU A 123 -18.17 -15.19 -1.30
CA LEU A 123 -18.37 -16.25 -0.31
C LEU A 123 -17.79 -15.90 1.07
N LEU A 124 -16.68 -15.16 1.08
CA LEU A 124 -16.04 -14.67 2.30
C LEU A 124 -16.52 -13.24 2.58
N ASP A 125 -16.78 -12.95 3.85
CA ASP A 125 -17.05 -11.60 4.27
C ASP A 125 -15.77 -10.73 4.31
N GLU A 126 -15.95 -9.43 4.56
CA GLU A 126 -14.86 -8.45 4.56
C GLU A 126 -13.76 -8.80 5.56
N THR A 127 -14.14 -9.25 6.77
CA THR A 127 -13.18 -9.58 7.84
C THR A 127 -12.43 -10.87 7.52
N GLU A 128 -13.13 -11.91 7.05
CA GLU A 128 -12.52 -13.16 6.60
C GLU A 128 -11.52 -12.92 5.47
N LEU A 129 -11.88 -12.10 4.49
CA LEU A 129 -11.04 -11.81 3.34
C LEU A 129 -9.81 -10.97 3.73
N LEU A 130 -9.99 -9.96 4.57
CA LEU A 130 -8.88 -9.15 5.07
C LEU A 130 -7.90 -9.98 5.92
N ALA A 131 -8.40 -10.92 6.71
CA ALA A 131 -7.55 -11.85 7.48
C ALA A 131 -6.66 -12.70 6.55
N LEU A 132 -7.21 -13.22 5.45
CA LEU A 132 -6.42 -13.95 4.45
C LEU A 132 -5.39 -13.07 3.76
N MET A 133 -5.73 -11.81 3.46
CA MET A 133 -4.79 -10.84 2.89
C MET A 133 -3.60 -10.61 3.82
N GLY A 134 -3.84 -10.48 5.13
CA GLY A 134 -2.78 -10.37 6.13
C GLY A 134 -1.93 -11.63 6.25
N GLU A 135 -2.53 -12.84 6.20
CA GLU A 135 -1.79 -14.11 6.15
C GLU A 135 -0.82 -14.14 4.97
N MET A 136 -1.27 -13.72 3.79
CA MET A 136 -0.43 -13.71 2.59
C MET A 136 0.69 -12.66 2.66
N GLU A 137 0.42 -11.48 3.18
CA GLU A 137 1.47 -10.46 3.40
C GLU A 137 2.52 -10.96 4.41
N GLY A 138 2.09 -11.68 5.44
CA GLY A 138 2.96 -12.33 6.43
C GLY A 138 3.94 -13.34 5.82
N LYS A 139 3.56 -14.05 4.76
CA LYS A 139 4.46 -14.96 4.03
C LYS A 139 5.63 -14.22 3.37
N ILE A 140 5.42 -12.99 2.92
CA ILE A 140 6.45 -12.18 2.24
C ILE A 140 7.31 -11.43 3.24
N SER A 141 6.70 -10.80 4.24
CA SER A 141 7.36 -9.90 5.18
C SER A 141 7.95 -10.60 6.41
N GLY A 142 7.55 -11.86 6.66
CA GLY A 142 7.97 -12.65 7.82
C GLY A 142 7.12 -12.42 9.08
N SER A 143 6.16 -11.50 9.06
CA SER A 143 5.16 -11.28 10.11
C SER A 143 3.89 -10.67 9.49
N ILE A 144 2.74 -10.94 10.09
CA ILE A 144 1.46 -10.39 9.62
C ILE A 144 1.46 -8.87 9.83
N HIS A 145 1.11 -8.14 8.79
CA HIS A 145 0.98 -6.69 8.78
C HIS A 145 -0.19 -6.29 7.89
N TYR A 146 -1.03 -5.40 8.38
CA TYR A 146 -2.21 -4.94 7.68
C TYR A 146 -2.09 -3.51 7.15
N ASP A 147 -1.04 -2.77 7.51
CA ASP A 147 -0.86 -1.35 7.20
C ASP A 147 -0.80 -1.02 5.69
N ASN A 148 -0.59 -2.03 4.85
CA ASN A 148 -0.71 -1.92 3.39
C ASN A 148 -1.94 -2.63 2.84
N VAL A 149 -2.25 -3.87 3.27
CA VAL A 149 -3.38 -4.62 2.72
C VAL A 149 -4.72 -4.02 3.12
N ALA A 150 -4.87 -3.52 4.36
CA ALA A 150 -6.14 -2.93 4.80
C ALA A 150 -6.53 -1.68 3.99
N PRO A 151 -5.69 -0.64 3.85
CA PRO A 151 -6.04 0.50 3.00
C PRO A 151 -6.18 0.13 1.52
N CYS A 152 -5.35 -0.78 1.00
CA CYS A 152 -5.45 -1.25 -0.37
C CYS A 152 -6.80 -1.93 -0.65
N TYR A 153 -7.35 -2.67 0.33
CA TYR A 153 -8.65 -3.36 0.23
C TYR A 153 -9.83 -2.43 0.53
N LEU A 154 -9.79 -1.73 1.68
CA LEU A 154 -10.93 -0.95 2.22
C LEU A 154 -10.94 0.51 1.75
N GLY A 155 -9.81 1.01 1.25
CA GLY A 155 -9.63 2.43 0.93
C GLY A 155 -9.41 3.32 2.15
N GLY A 156 -9.21 4.61 1.86
CA GLY A 156 -9.06 5.66 2.89
C GLY A 156 -7.81 5.51 3.75
N VAL A 157 -7.90 6.06 4.95
CA VAL A 157 -6.91 5.88 6.02
C VAL A 157 -7.42 4.81 6.97
N GLN A 158 -6.62 3.80 7.24
CA GLN A 158 -6.96 2.68 8.12
C GLN A 158 -6.05 2.68 9.34
N LEU A 159 -6.64 2.51 10.52
CA LEU A 159 -5.96 2.29 11.80
C LEU A 159 -6.06 0.82 12.17
N MET A 160 -4.90 0.16 12.29
CA MET A 160 -4.82 -1.25 12.69
C MET A 160 -5.04 -1.35 14.20
N LEU A 161 -6.00 -2.18 14.60
CA LEU A 161 -6.30 -2.46 16.02
C LEU A 161 -5.90 -3.88 16.39
N GLU A 162 -6.25 -4.86 15.55
CA GLU A 162 -5.93 -6.29 15.72
C GLU A 162 -6.41 -6.89 17.05
N GLU A 163 -7.49 -6.33 17.61
CA GLU A 163 -8.05 -6.70 18.89
C GLU A 163 -9.55 -6.98 18.79
N LEU A 164 -10.02 -7.92 19.59
CA LEU A 164 -11.46 -8.26 19.70
C LEU A 164 -12.11 -8.64 18.35
N GLY A 165 -11.35 -9.23 17.43
CA GLY A 165 -11.83 -9.60 16.08
C GLY A 165 -11.92 -8.42 15.11
N ILE A 166 -11.51 -7.22 15.51
CA ILE A 166 -11.44 -6.02 14.66
C ILE A 166 -10.00 -5.88 14.15
N ILE A 167 -9.79 -6.02 12.84
CA ILE A 167 -8.46 -5.85 12.24
C ILE A 167 -8.14 -4.36 12.10
N SER A 168 -9.04 -3.59 11.50
CA SER A 168 -8.83 -2.15 11.27
C SER A 168 -10.08 -1.32 11.48
N GLN A 169 -9.90 -0.01 11.61
CA GLN A 169 -10.96 0.99 11.63
C GLN A 169 -10.59 2.16 10.71
N SER A 170 -11.58 2.66 9.98
CA SER A 170 -11.40 3.83 9.13
C SER A 170 -11.20 5.10 9.96
N VAL A 171 -10.21 5.90 9.57
CA VAL A 171 -9.94 7.22 10.16
C VAL A 171 -10.39 8.31 9.17
N PRO A 172 -11.16 9.31 9.62
CA PRO A 172 -11.51 10.46 8.79
C PRO A 172 -10.26 11.13 8.21
N SER A 173 -10.35 11.63 6.98
CA SER A 173 -9.24 12.24 6.28
C SER A 173 -9.61 13.61 5.69
N PHE A 174 -8.65 14.30 5.11
CA PHE A 174 -8.81 15.61 4.49
C PHE A 174 -8.86 15.47 2.97
N ASP A 175 -10.02 15.67 2.38
CA ASP A 175 -10.27 15.47 0.95
C ASP A 175 -9.57 16.51 0.06
N ASP A 176 -9.24 17.66 0.63
CA ASP A 176 -8.54 18.75 -0.03
C ASP A 176 -7.02 18.58 -0.06
N TRP A 177 -6.46 17.53 0.58
CA TRP A 177 -5.04 17.27 0.55
C TRP A 177 -4.59 16.56 -0.72
N TYR A 178 -3.49 17.04 -1.32
CA TYR A 178 -2.75 16.36 -2.37
C TYR A 178 -1.57 15.59 -1.78
N TRP A 179 -1.36 14.38 -2.27
CA TRP A 179 -0.28 13.49 -1.86
C TRP A 179 0.65 13.31 -3.06
N VAL A 180 1.82 13.94 -3.01
CA VAL A 180 2.85 13.76 -4.04
C VAL A 180 3.65 12.52 -3.70
N MET A 181 3.51 11.47 -4.50
CA MET A 181 4.21 10.20 -4.35
C MET A 181 5.40 10.17 -5.30
N ALA A 182 6.62 9.97 -4.79
CA ALA A 182 7.82 9.91 -5.60
C ALA A 182 8.60 8.62 -5.36
N TYR A 183 8.58 7.73 -6.34
CA TYR A 183 9.39 6.52 -6.38
C TYR A 183 10.68 6.79 -7.18
N PRO A 184 11.88 6.62 -6.58
CA PRO A 184 13.12 6.97 -7.25
C PRO A 184 13.59 5.95 -8.29
N GLY A 185 12.95 4.80 -8.44
CA GLY A 185 13.35 3.74 -9.36
C GLY A 185 14.34 2.72 -8.78
N ILE A 186 14.64 2.81 -7.49
CA ILE A 186 15.51 1.84 -6.79
C ILE A 186 14.68 0.98 -5.82
N LYS A 187 15.15 -0.22 -5.56
CA LYS A 187 14.49 -1.15 -4.62
C LYS A 187 15.10 -1.03 -3.23
N VAL A 188 14.26 -1.00 -2.21
CA VAL A 188 14.63 -1.22 -0.80
C VAL A 188 13.87 -2.44 -0.28
N SER A 189 14.61 -3.40 0.25
CA SER A 189 14.00 -4.60 0.82
C SER A 189 13.29 -4.26 2.13
N THR A 190 12.02 -4.70 2.29
CA THR A 190 11.28 -4.54 3.55
C THR A 190 12.02 -5.22 4.71
N ALA A 191 12.64 -6.38 4.47
CA ALA A 191 13.44 -7.08 5.46
C ALA A 191 14.66 -6.24 5.91
N GLU A 192 15.40 -5.63 4.98
CA GLU A 192 16.51 -4.73 5.30
C GLU A 192 16.05 -3.49 6.06
N ALA A 193 14.97 -2.85 5.59
CA ALA A 193 14.40 -1.67 6.23
C ALA A 193 13.84 -1.96 7.64
N ARG A 194 13.54 -3.23 7.94
CA ARG A 194 13.14 -3.69 9.28
C ARG A 194 14.36 -4.07 10.12
N ALA A 195 15.34 -4.73 9.54
CA ALA A 195 16.55 -5.19 10.25
C ALA A 195 17.43 -4.05 10.80
N ILE A 196 17.36 -2.85 10.20
CA ILE A 196 18.13 -1.68 10.68
C ILE A 196 17.49 -0.97 11.88
N LEU A 197 16.25 -1.33 12.24
CA LEU A 197 15.58 -0.72 13.39
C LEU A 197 16.19 -1.26 14.69
N PRO A 198 16.31 -0.42 15.72
CA PRO A 198 16.86 -0.86 17.01
C PRO A 198 15.87 -1.78 17.73
N ALA A 199 16.41 -2.73 18.51
CA ALA A 199 15.59 -3.59 19.37
C ALA A 199 14.96 -2.83 20.56
N GLN A 200 15.45 -1.65 20.88
CA GLN A 200 14.99 -0.83 22.00
C GLN A 200 14.97 0.65 21.61
N TYR A 201 13.97 1.37 22.09
CA TYR A 201 13.80 2.80 21.87
C TYR A 201 13.91 3.57 23.20
N ARG A 202 14.37 4.82 23.11
CA ARG A 202 14.40 5.68 24.29
C ARG A 202 12.98 6.02 24.73
N ARG A 203 12.75 6.14 26.03
CA ARG A 203 11.43 6.52 26.57
C ARG A 203 10.86 7.78 25.91
N GLN A 204 11.70 8.78 25.65
CA GLN A 204 11.26 10.03 25.01
C GLN A 204 10.72 9.80 23.59
N ASP A 205 11.27 8.87 22.82
CA ASP A 205 10.84 8.58 21.44
C ASP A 205 9.50 7.83 21.46
N ILE A 206 9.31 6.89 22.40
CA ILE A 206 8.02 6.22 22.61
C ILE A 206 6.92 7.22 23.01
N VAL A 207 7.22 8.13 23.95
CA VAL A 207 6.25 9.16 24.35
C VAL A 207 5.95 10.13 23.20
N ALA A 208 6.95 10.49 22.39
CA ALA A 208 6.77 11.33 21.22
C ALA A 208 5.92 10.63 20.15
N HIS A 209 6.17 9.34 19.86
CA HIS A 209 5.38 8.53 18.94
C HIS A 209 3.90 8.50 19.38
N GLY A 210 3.63 8.09 20.64
CA GLY A 210 2.25 8.08 21.16
C GLY A 210 1.56 9.44 21.08
N ARG A 211 2.27 10.53 21.34
CA ARG A 211 1.73 11.90 21.22
C ARG A 211 1.41 12.27 19.78
N TYR A 212 2.28 11.97 18.82
CA TYR A 212 2.04 12.26 17.42
C TYR A 212 0.90 11.43 16.86
N LEU A 213 0.87 10.13 17.14
CA LEU A 213 -0.21 9.24 16.71
C LEU A 213 -1.56 9.67 17.28
N ALA A 214 -1.67 9.83 18.60
CA ALA A 214 -2.91 10.27 19.24
C ALA A 214 -3.34 11.66 18.75
N GLY A 215 -2.38 12.57 18.56
CA GLY A 215 -2.65 13.91 18.02
C GLY A 215 -3.13 13.88 16.57
N PHE A 216 -2.58 13.01 15.73
CA PHE A 216 -3.02 12.81 14.35
C PHE A 216 -4.46 12.28 14.31
N ILE A 217 -4.75 11.19 15.03
CA ILE A 217 -6.10 10.60 15.10
C ILE A 217 -7.11 11.62 15.62
N HIS A 218 -6.78 12.34 16.72
CA HIS A 218 -7.64 13.40 17.25
C HIS A 218 -7.91 14.48 16.20
N ALA A 219 -6.86 14.97 15.52
CA ALA A 219 -6.99 16.03 14.52
C ALA A 219 -7.84 15.58 13.32
N CYS A 220 -7.73 14.33 12.88
CA CYS A 220 -8.55 13.75 11.83
C CYS A 220 -10.03 13.73 12.24
N HIS A 221 -10.36 13.22 13.44
CA HIS A 221 -11.74 13.15 13.93
C HIS A 221 -12.36 14.54 14.23
N THR A 222 -11.56 15.52 14.59
CA THR A 222 -12.00 16.89 14.87
C THR A 222 -11.82 17.85 13.69
N GLN A 223 -11.41 17.33 12.52
CA GLN A 223 -11.23 18.08 11.28
C GLN A 223 -10.29 19.30 11.42
N GLN A 224 -9.13 19.07 12.03
CA GLN A 224 -8.07 20.07 12.24
C GLN A 224 -6.86 19.79 11.32
N PRO A 225 -6.87 20.21 10.02
CA PRO A 225 -5.84 19.83 9.04
C PRO A 225 -4.44 20.33 9.40
N GLU A 226 -4.30 21.54 9.94
CA GLU A 226 -3.01 22.10 10.34
C GLU A 226 -2.38 21.32 11.51
N LEU A 227 -3.22 20.84 12.45
CA LEU A 227 -2.75 20.00 13.54
C LEU A 227 -2.36 18.61 13.02
N ALA A 228 -3.19 17.98 12.19
CA ALA A 228 -2.90 16.69 11.60
C ALA A 228 -1.57 16.70 10.83
N ALA A 229 -1.35 17.71 9.98
CA ALA A 229 -0.11 17.86 9.23
C ALA A 229 1.13 17.97 10.13
N LYS A 230 1.03 18.72 11.24
CA LYS A 230 2.13 18.86 12.22
C LYS A 230 2.42 17.57 12.98
N MET A 231 1.45 16.65 13.05
CA MET A 231 1.60 15.35 13.70
C MET A 231 2.21 14.29 12.79
N ILE A 232 2.23 14.46 11.47
CA ILE A 232 2.88 13.52 10.53
C ILE A 232 4.41 13.57 10.72
N LYS A 233 4.87 12.83 11.73
CA LYS A 233 6.29 12.72 12.11
C LYS A 233 6.58 11.31 12.54
N ASP A 234 7.61 10.71 11.94
CA ASP A 234 8.12 9.40 12.33
C ASP A 234 9.37 9.57 13.19
N VAL A 235 9.30 9.09 14.42
CA VAL A 235 10.43 9.04 15.38
C VAL A 235 10.88 7.60 15.63
N ILE A 236 10.22 6.63 15.00
CA ILE A 236 10.46 5.19 15.18
C ILE A 236 11.33 4.64 14.04
N ALA A 237 10.95 4.82 12.79
CA ALA A 237 11.61 4.18 11.65
C ALA A 237 12.42 5.15 10.79
N GLU A 238 11.90 6.32 10.46
CA GLU A 238 12.55 7.30 9.57
C GLU A 238 13.97 7.68 9.97
N PRO A 239 14.32 7.91 11.27
CA PRO A 239 15.68 8.26 11.66
C PRO A 239 16.73 7.19 11.31
N TYR A 240 16.29 5.94 11.14
CA TYR A 240 17.16 4.82 10.78
C TYR A 240 17.11 4.52 9.28
N ARG A 241 15.92 4.65 8.64
CA ARG A 241 15.67 4.37 7.23
C ARG A 241 16.19 5.45 6.28
N GLU A 242 16.29 6.69 6.72
CA GLU A 242 16.74 7.83 5.88
C GLU A 242 18.05 7.54 5.15
N LYS A 243 18.98 6.82 5.78
CA LYS A 243 20.26 6.43 5.17
C LYS A 243 20.14 5.45 4.01
N LEU A 244 19.00 4.73 3.89
CA LEU A 244 18.71 3.82 2.77
C LEU A 244 18.12 4.56 1.56
N LEU A 245 17.76 5.85 1.72
CA LEU A 245 17.07 6.66 0.72
C LEU A 245 17.95 7.82 0.26
N PRO A 246 18.84 7.61 -0.74
CA PRO A 246 19.68 8.68 -1.25
C PRO A 246 18.84 9.87 -1.73
N GLY A 247 19.16 11.07 -1.25
CA GLY A 247 18.46 12.31 -1.61
C GLY A 247 17.23 12.63 -0.77
N PHE A 248 16.78 11.76 0.14
CA PHE A 248 15.55 11.98 0.93
C PHE A 248 15.61 13.28 1.76
N ALA A 249 16.69 13.53 2.50
CA ALA A 249 16.85 14.76 3.31
C ALA A 249 16.74 16.03 2.46
N LYS A 250 17.36 16.03 1.26
CA LYS A 250 17.28 17.14 0.31
C LYS A 250 15.87 17.31 -0.23
N ALA A 251 15.19 16.22 -0.57
CA ALA A 251 13.81 16.21 -1.06
C ALA A 251 12.85 16.78 0.00
N ARG A 252 12.95 16.32 1.24
CA ARG A 252 12.16 16.81 2.37
C ARG A 252 12.38 18.30 2.63
N SER A 253 13.64 18.75 2.62
CA SER A 253 13.98 20.15 2.81
C SER A 253 13.38 21.03 1.71
N TYR A 254 13.47 20.60 0.44
CA TYR A 254 12.87 21.33 -0.67
C TYR A 254 11.36 21.37 -0.56
N ALA A 255 10.70 20.22 -0.33
CA ALA A 255 9.25 20.15 -0.23
C ALA A 255 8.71 21.11 0.86
N ALA A 256 9.36 21.13 2.03
CA ALA A 256 9.02 22.06 3.11
C ALA A 256 9.18 23.54 2.67
N SER A 257 10.29 23.90 1.99
CA SER A 257 10.52 25.26 1.49
C SER A 257 9.54 25.67 0.39
N ALA A 258 9.04 24.70 -0.38
CA ALA A 258 8.04 24.90 -1.42
C ALA A 258 6.59 25.02 -0.88
N GLY A 259 6.37 24.76 0.41
CA GLY A 259 5.08 24.89 1.08
C GLY A 259 4.34 23.57 1.32
N ALA A 260 5.00 22.40 1.18
CA ALA A 260 4.43 21.15 1.62
C ALA A 260 4.18 21.13 3.13
N LEU A 261 3.05 20.56 3.55
CA LEU A 261 2.63 20.50 4.94
C LEU A 261 3.43 19.46 5.74
N ALA A 262 3.76 18.34 5.09
CA ALA A 262 4.54 17.25 5.66
C ALA A 262 5.24 16.46 4.53
N THR A 263 6.34 15.78 4.84
CA THR A 263 7.03 14.84 3.95
C THR A 263 7.56 13.70 4.77
N GLY A 264 7.37 12.48 4.29
CA GLY A 264 7.80 11.27 4.97
C GLY A 264 8.09 10.12 4.03
N ILE A 265 8.48 8.98 4.60
CA ILE A 265 8.76 7.74 3.89
C ILE A 265 7.46 6.94 3.79
N SER A 266 7.16 6.42 2.61
CA SER A 266 6.05 5.48 2.40
C SER A 266 6.52 4.05 2.72
N GLY A 267 5.91 3.43 3.73
CA GLY A 267 6.24 2.07 4.17
C GLY A 267 7.72 1.91 4.52
N SER A 268 8.39 0.95 3.90
CA SER A 268 9.84 0.73 4.05
C SER A 268 10.70 1.72 3.24
N GLY A 269 10.10 2.51 2.37
CA GLY A 269 10.76 3.25 1.32
C GLY A 269 11.05 2.38 0.08
N PRO A 270 11.73 2.88 -0.94
CA PRO A 270 12.33 4.22 -1.05
C PRO A 270 11.37 5.32 -1.50
N THR A 271 10.11 5.00 -1.75
CA THR A 271 9.12 6.04 -2.06
C THR A 271 8.99 7.00 -0.89
N LEU A 272 9.06 8.29 -1.19
CA LEU A 272 8.64 9.35 -0.28
C LEU A 272 7.26 9.86 -0.67
N PHE A 273 6.55 10.42 0.31
CA PHE A 273 5.35 11.21 0.05
C PHE A 273 5.50 12.63 0.58
N SER A 274 4.82 13.58 -0.07
CA SER A 274 4.67 14.95 0.44
C SER A 274 3.20 15.33 0.43
N VAL A 275 2.70 15.86 1.55
CA VAL A 275 1.33 16.36 1.69
C VAL A 275 1.28 17.83 1.36
N CYS A 276 0.37 18.23 0.47
CA CYS A 276 0.18 19.61 0.05
C CYS A 276 -1.31 19.99 0.11
N LYS A 277 -1.62 21.22 0.49
CA LYS A 277 -2.99 21.75 0.45
C LYS A 277 -3.33 22.30 -0.93
N GLU A 278 -2.40 23.05 -1.52
CA GLU A 278 -2.59 23.72 -2.79
C GLU A 278 -2.05 22.87 -3.94
N GLN A 279 -2.84 22.72 -5.02
CA GLN A 279 -2.42 21.97 -6.20
C GLN A 279 -1.13 22.54 -6.81
N ALA A 280 -1.00 23.86 -6.88
CA ALA A 280 0.20 24.52 -7.39
C ALA A 280 1.47 24.21 -6.57
N VAL A 281 1.33 23.97 -5.25
CA VAL A 281 2.44 23.48 -4.41
C VAL A 281 2.76 22.03 -4.76
N ALA A 282 1.75 21.18 -4.88
CA ALA A 282 1.94 19.76 -5.25
C ALA A 282 2.64 19.62 -6.61
N GLU A 283 2.23 20.41 -7.62
CA GLU A 283 2.85 20.42 -8.95
C GLU A 283 4.31 20.90 -8.92
N ARG A 284 4.62 21.90 -8.09
CA ARG A 284 5.98 22.42 -7.90
C ARG A 284 6.89 21.39 -7.22
N VAL A 285 6.37 20.74 -6.18
CA VAL A 285 7.08 19.66 -5.47
C VAL A 285 7.28 18.45 -6.40
N ALA A 286 6.25 18.04 -7.14
CA ALA A 286 6.33 16.93 -8.07
C ALA A 286 7.40 17.14 -9.16
N ARG A 287 7.42 18.29 -9.83
CA ARG A 287 8.43 18.61 -10.83
C ARG A 287 9.85 18.59 -10.29
N TRP A 288 10.04 19.09 -9.08
CA TRP A 288 11.37 19.06 -8.46
C TRP A 288 11.80 17.62 -8.12
N LEU A 289 10.89 16.81 -7.57
CA LEU A 289 11.17 15.42 -7.24
C LEU A 289 11.47 14.58 -8.49
N GLU A 290 10.77 14.80 -9.59
CA GLU A 290 11.04 14.17 -10.86
C GLU A 290 12.45 14.46 -11.37
N GLN A 291 12.92 15.70 -11.22
CA GLN A 291 14.24 16.12 -11.69
C GLN A 291 15.40 15.78 -10.74
N ASN A 292 15.15 15.60 -9.44
CA ASN A 292 16.20 15.53 -8.42
C ASN A 292 16.14 14.30 -7.52
N TYR A 293 15.00 13.58 -7.47
CA TYR A 293 14.85 12.41 -6.62
C TYR A 293 14.72 11.12 -7.45
N VAL A 294 14.06 11.16 -8.59
CA VAL A 294 14.00 10.04 -9.54
C VAL A 294 15.41 9.78 -10.11
N GLN A 295 15.84 8.51 -10.12
CA GLN A 295 17.20 8.11 -10.44
C GLN A 295 17.33 7.34 -11.76
N ASN A 296 16.24 6.73 -12.25
CA ASN A 296 16.23 5.94 -13.49
C ASN A 296 14.81 5.87 -14.09
N GLU A 297 14.68 5.20 -15.24
CA GLU A 297 13.44 5.09 -16.02
C GLU A 297 12.32 4.29 -15.33
N GLU A 298 12.64 3.48 -14.33
CA GLU A 298 11.63 2.77 -13.53
C GLU A 298 10.94 3.72 -12.54
N GLY A 299 11.58 4.85 -12.19
CA GLY A 299 11.05 5.83 -11.25
C GLY A 299 9.88 6.64 -11.83
N PHE A 300 9.14 7.28 -10.94
CA PHE A 300 8.01 8.13 -11.31
C PHE A 300 7.61 9.07 -10.17
N VAL A 301 6.86 10.10 -10.51
CA VAL A 301 6.19 10.98 -9.55
C VAL A 301 4.72 11.10 -9.93
N HIS A 302 3.81 10.88 -8.98
CA HIS A 302 2.39 11.09 -9.14
C HIS A 302 1.85 12.04 -8.09
N ILE A 303 0.94 12.93 -8.52
CA ILE A 303 0.11 13.71 -7.60
C ILE A 303 -1.17 12.92 -7.37
N CYS A 304 -1.44 12.55 -6.14
CA CYS A 304 -2.54 11.67 -5.75
C CYS A 304 -3.52 12.38 -4.82
N ARG A 305 -4.71 11.77 -4.70
CA ARG A 305 -5.65 11.92 -3.58
C ARG A 305 -5.70 10.60 -2.82
N LEU A 306 -6.27 10.62 -1.62
CA LEU A 306 -6.62 9.37 -0.96
C LEU A 306 -7.69 8.63 -1.78
N ASP A 307 -7.44 7.34 -2.04
CA ASP A 307 -8.43 6.46 -2.66
C ASP A 307 -9.40 5.98 -1.58
N LYS A 308 -10.65 6.42 -1.64
CA LYS A 308 -11.67 6.08 -0.64
C LYS A 308 -12.35 4.74 -0.87
N GLN A 309 -12.11 4.12 -2.03
CA GLN A 309 -12.81 2.91 -2.42
C GLN A 309 -12.00 1.64 -2.14
N GLY A 310 -10.68 1.73 -2.21
CA GLY A 310 -9.81 0.56 -2.15
C GLY A 310 -9.94 -0.34 -3.38
N SER A 311 -9.92 -1.65 -3.18
CA SER A 311 -10.11 -2.59 -4.28
C SER A 311 -11.50 -2.48 -4.89
N LYS A 312 -11.56 -2.68 -6.21
CA LYS A 312 -12.82 -2.57 -6.95
C LYS A 312 -12.84 -3.42 -8.20
N VAL A 313 -14.02 -3.94 -8.52
CA VAL A 313 -14.28 -4.58 -9.83
C VAL A 313 -14.24 -3.50 -10.92
N THR A 314 -13.37 -3.69 -11.92
CA THR A 314 -13.20 -2.74 -13.03
C THR A 314 -13.80 -3.23 -14.36
N GLY A 315 -14.30 -4.46 -14.40
CA GLY A 315 -14.92 -5.04 -15.59
C GLY A 315 -14.69 -6.55 -15.70
N SER A 316 -14.72 -7.04 -16.92
CA SER A 316 -14.46 -8.45 -17.29
C SER A 316 -13.23 -8.61 -18.19
N GLU A 317 -12.63 -7.52 -18.64
CA GLU A 317 -11.45 -7.46 -19.51
C GLU A 317 -10.32 -6.62 -18.87
N LEU A 318 -9.06 -7.07 -19.06
CA LEU A 318 -7.85 -6.36 -18.62
C LEU A 318 -7.49 -5.21 -19.55
#